data_c5782f56799da9a882dbf0deb3c79cc2
#
_entry.id   c5782f56799da9a882dbf0deb3c79cc2
#
_cell.length_a   1.000
_cell.length_b   1.000
_cell.length_c   1.000
_cell.angle_alpha   90.00
_cell.angle_beta   90.00
_cell.angle_gamma   90.00
#
_symmetry.space_group_name_H-M   'P 1'
#
loop_
_entity.id
_entity.type
_entity.pdbx_description
1 polymer ?
#
loop_
_entity_poly.entity_id
_entity_poly.type
_entity_poly.pdbx_seq_one_letter_code
_entity_poly.pdbx_strand_id
1 'polypeptide(L)'
;MIKSYFPYLVLLLVSFEGLSQTRTQTTLDYQNRIHPEISSDFMVVSQNTHATEAGYEILIKGGNAVDASVAVGFALAVTLPRAGNLGGGGFVLIYDKEKDDVTSIDYRSAAPKSATSDLFVQDDSVVRFGHLVNAVPGSVAGLLKAHQDHGTMPLADLLMPAIRLARDGFEVTHDLNYVLEWGKESMLSNEASYNKFYSTNKDPIEIKSTFKQPNLAKSLFMISKTGADVFYSGEIAKWISEESLANGGLITLEDMTSYEAKYREPIVTSYRGYKIISMAPAASGGLVLLQTLN
;
A
#
# COMPACT_ATOMS: atom_id res chain seq x y z
N MET A 1 -63.92 -20.48 -53.65
CA MET A 1 -63.14 -21.11 -52.56
C MET A 1 -62.05 -20.17 -52.07
N ILE A 2 -62.39 -18.97 -51.56
CA ILE A 2 -61.42 -18.02 -50.98
C ILE A 2 -62.08 -17.38 -49.75
N LYS A 3 -62.35 -18.15 -48.71
CA LYS A 3 -62.97 -17.62 -47.47
C LYS A 3 -62.36 -18.18 -46.19
N SER A 4 -61.23 -18.87 -46.21
CA SER A 4 -60.78 -19.55 -44.99
C SER A 4 -59.41 -19.12 -44.46
N TYR A 5 -58.69 -18.20 -45.08
CA TYR A 5 -57.31 -17.84 -44.64
C TYR A 5 -57.14 -16.47 -44.01
N PHE A 6 -58.19 -15.65 -44.06
CA PHE A 6 -58.13 -14.29 -43.56
C PHE A 6 -58.01 -14.16 -42.01
N PRO A 7 -58.70 -15.04 -41.19
CA PRO A 7 -58.58 -14.88 -39.76
C PRO A 7 -57.25 -15.35 -39.19
N TYR A 8 -56.49 -16.25 -39.86
CA TYR A 8 -55.21 -16.69 -39.39
C TYR A 8 -54.07 -15.70 -39.68
N LEU A 9 -54.20 -14.85 -40.67
CA LEU A 9 -53.20 -13.81 -41.00
C LEU A 9 -53.29 -12.66 -40.01
N VAL A 10 -54.46 -12.37 -39.47
CA VAL A 10 -54.65 -11.33 -38.44
C VAL A 10 -54.14 -11.81 -37.07
N LEU A 11 -54.29 -13.11 -36.75
CA LEU A 11 -53.74 -13.66 -35.52
C LEU A 11 -52.21 -13.71 -35.51
N LEU A 12 -51.55 -13.90 -36.66
CA LEU A 12 -50.12 -13.91 -36.80
C LEU A 12 -49.48 -12.51 -36.68
N LEU A 13 -50.25 -11.45 -37.07
CA LEU A 13 -49.77 -10.07 -36.91
C LEU A 13 -49.92 -9.55 -35.48
N VAL A 14 -50.90 -10.00 -34.74
CA VAL A 14 -51.09 -9.62 -33.32
C VAL A 14 -50.11 -10.31 -32.40
N SER A 15 -49.62 -11.52 -32.75
CA SER A 15 -48.60 -12.22 -31.94
C SER A 15 -47.17 -11.64 -32.13
N PHE A 16 -46.93 -10.79 -33.09
CA PHE A 16 -45.63 -10.16 -33.28
C PHE A 16 -45.46 -8.81 -32.55
N GLU A 17 -46.54 -8.18 -32.12
CA GLU A 17 -46.48 -6.97 -31.30
C GLU A 17 -46.25 -7.24 -29.80
N GLY A 18 -46.39 -8.47 -29.35
CA GLY A 18 -46.18 -8.87 -27.96
C GLY A 18 -44.73 -9.15 -27.58
N LEU A 19 -43.78 -9.11 -28.54
CA LEU A 19 -42.35 -9.19 -28.31
C LEU A 19 -41.70 -7.82 -28.39
N SER A 20 -42.36 -6.77 -27.84
CA SER A 20 -41.67 -5.57 -27.48
C SER A 20 -40.62 -5.96 -26.43
N GLN A 21 -39.38 -6.04 -26.88
CA GLN A 21 -38.26 -6.16 -25.98
C GLN A 21 -38.44 -5.09 -24.90
N THR A 22 -38.74 -5.54 -23.67
CA THR A 22 -38.46 -4.73 -22.49
C THR A 22 -37.03 -4.30 -22.67
N ARG A 23 -36.81 -3.06 -23.06
CA ARG A 23 -35.49 -2.44 -22.97
C ARG A 23 -35.04 -2.73 -21.57
N THR A 24 -34.11 -3.64 -21.42
CA THR A 24 -33.36 -3.80 -20.19
C THR A 24 -32.89 -2.39 -19.86
N GLN A 25 -33.50 -1.83 -18.80
CA GLN A 25 -32.98 -0.58 -18.23
C GLN A 25 -31.48 -0.80 -18.12
N THR A 26 -30.73 0.06 -18.77
CA THR A 26 -29.29 0.07 -18.62
C THR A 26 -29.01 0.10 -17.14
N THR A 27 -28.31 -0.87 -16.63
CA THR A 27 -27.91 -1.05 -15.22
C THR A 27 -27.12 0.17 -14.68
N LEU A 28 -26.89 1.18 -15.49
CA LEU A 28 -26.25 2.43 -15.14
C LEU A 28 -27.33 3.52 -15.02
N ASP A 29 -28.01 3.52 -13.88
CA ASP A 29 -28.77 4.71 -13.47
C ASP A 29 -27.76 5.86 -13.26
N TYR A 30 -28.03 7.00 -13.86
CA TYR A 30 -27.21 8.20 -13.73
C TYR A 30 -27.04 8.63 -12.25
N GLN A 31 -28.00 8.33 -11.41
CA GLN A 31 -28.00 8.61 -9.98
C GLN A 31 -27.01 7.73 -9.19
N ASN A 32 -26.60 6.60 -9.74
CA ASN A 32 -25.62 5.68 -9.14
C ASN A 32 -24.21 5.84 -9.73
N ARG A 33 -23.95 6.88 -10.52
CA ARG A 33 -22.59 7.18 -10.97
C ARG A 33 -21.75 7.64 -9.79
N ILE A 34 -20.61 7.01 -9.61
CA ILE A 34 -19.56 7.52 -8.75
C ILE A 34 -19.05 8.80 -9.39
N HIS A 35 -19.34 9.94 -8.77
CA HIS A 35 -18.78 11.22 -9.20
C HIS A 35 -17.35 11.33 -8.65
N PRO A 36 -16.41 11.88 -9.45
CA PRO A 36 -15.07 12.15 -8.94
C PRO A 36 -15.14 13.19 -7.82
N GLU A 37 -14.37 12.96 -6.77
CA GLU A 37 -14.08 14.00 -5.78
C GLU A 37 -13.25 15.10 -6.44
N ILE A 38 -13.63 16.35 -6.22
CA ILE A 38 -12.98 17.53 -6.80
C ILE A 38 -12.58 18.45 -5.66
N SER A 39 -11.32 18.87 -5.67
CA SER A 39 -10.78 19.86 -4.73
C SER A 39 -10.03 20.96 -5.47
N SER A 40 -10.13 22.20 -4.98
CA SER A 40 -9.42 23.36 -5.51
C SER A 40 -8.04 23.55 -4.85
N ASP A 41 -7.86 23.10 -3.61
CA ASP A 41 -6.70 23.44 -2.79
C ASP A 41 -5.71 22.27 -2.70
N PHE A 42 -6.17 21.13 -2.23
CA PHE A 42 -5.34 19.92 -2.11
C PHE A 42 -6.20 18.66 -2.08
N MET A 43 -5.57 17.52 -2.36
CA MET A 43 -6.21 16.21 -2.29
C MET A 43 -5.22 15.17 -1.75
N VAL A 44 -5.74 14.25 -0.92
CA VAL A 44 -5.03 13.05 -0.47
C VAL A 44 -5.83 11.83 -0.91
N VAL A 45 -5.16 10.88 -1.52
CA VAL A 45 -5.76 9.60 -1.90
C VAL A 45 -4.84 8.47 -1.46
N SER A 46 -5.39 7.50 -0.76
CA SER A 46 -4.67 6.29 -0.39
C SER A 46 -5.59 5.07 -0.40
N GLN A 47 -5.03 3.89 -0.21
CA GLN A 47 -5.79 2.63 -0.21
C GLN A 47 -6.58 2.40 1.09
N ASN A 48 -6.41 3.26 2.10
CA ASN A 48 -7.09 3.14 3.40
C ASN A 48 -7.59 4.49 3.88
N THR A 49 -8.85 4.55 4.31
CA THR A 49 -9.51 5.80 4.76
C THR A 49 -8.76 6.46 5.91
N HIS A 50 -8.36 5.71 6.94
CA HIS A 50 -7.62 6.28 8.08
C HIS A 50 -6.27 6.85 7.68
N ALA A 51 -5.59 6.24 6.70
CA ALA A 51 -4.34 6.79 6.18
C ALA A 51 -4.59 8.06 5.34
N THR A 52 -5.67 8.10 4.55
CA THR A 52 -6.09 9.31 3.84
C THR A 52 -6.40 10.44 4.82
N GLU A 53 -7.14 10.16 5.89
CA GLU A 53 -7.45 11.11 6.98
C GLU A 53 -6.18 11.63 7.67
N ALA A 54 -5.18 10.75 7.90
CA ALA A 54 -3.90 11.16 8.46
C ALA A 54 -3.18 12.19 7.58
N GLY A 55 -3.12 11.95 6.26
CA GLY A 55 -2.53 12.92 5.32
C GLY A 55 -3.33 14.22 5.22
N TYR A 56 -4.65 14.12 5.22
CA TYR A 56 -5.54 15.28 5.22
C TYR A 56 -5.35 16.15 6.48
N GLU A 57 -5.24 15.53 7.67
CA GLU A 57 -4.94 16.22 8.93
C GLU A 57 -3.65 17.06 8.82
N ILE A 58 -2.61 16.52 8.17
CA ILE A 58 -1.35 17.23 7.99
C ILE A 58 -1.50 18.43 7.04
N LEU A 59 -2.22 18.29 5.93
CA LEU A 59 -2.46 19.40 5.02
C LEU A 59 -3.27 20.53 5.67
N ILE A 60 -4.30 20.20 6.45
CA ILE A 60 -5.09 21.20 7.21
C ILE A 60 -4.22 21.96 8.23
N LYS A 61 -3.20 21.32 8.77
CA LYS A 61 -2.24 21.95 9.70
C LYS A 61 -1.17 22.81 9.00
N GLY A 62 -1.21 22.88 7.69
CA GLY A 62 -0.27 23.68 6.88
C GLY A 62 0.97 22.92 6.41
N GLY A 63 1.01 21.60 6.54
CA GLY A 63 2.03 20.77 5.93
C GLY A 63 1.90 20.74 4.41
N ASN A 64 2.98 20.42 3.72
CA ASN A 64 2.98 20.25 2.27
C ASN A 64 2.61 18.81 1.84
N ALA A 65 2.60 18.56 0.52
CA ALA A 65 2.24 17.25 -0.03
C ALA A 65 3.21 16.13 0.42
N VAL A 66 4.48 16.44 0.66
CA VAL A 66 5.47 15.48 1.15
C VAL A 66 5.22 15.15 2.61
N ASP A 67 4.95 16.14 3.45
CA ASP A 67 4.56 15.94 4.85
C ASP A 67 3.33 15.02 4.94
N ALA A 68 2.31 15.30 4.13
CA ALA A 68 1.10 14.46 4.06
C ALA A 68 1.41 13.04 3.60
N SER A 69 2.28 12.87 2.58
CA SER A 69 2.66 11.56 2.05
C SER A 69 3.43 10.72 3.08
N VAL A 70 4.29 11.35 3.88
CA VAL A 70 5.01 10.70 4.98
C VAL A 70 4.04 10.23 6.06
N ALA A 71 3.10 11.08 6.46
CA ALA A 71 2.07 10.70 7.43
C ALA A 71 1.18 9.55 6.91
N VAL A 72 0.77 9.59 5.64
CA VAL A 72 0.05 8.50 4.98
C VAL A 72 0.87 7.21 4.98
N GLY A 73 2.16 7.27 4.63
CA GLY A 73 3.03 6.10 4.59
C GLY A 73 3.15 5.39 5.94
N PHE A 74 3.34 6.16 7.03
CA PHE A 74 3.36 5.60 8.39
C PHE A 74 1.98 5.14 8.86
N ALA A 75 0.90 5.83 8.48
CA ALA A 75 -0.45 5.38 8.80
C ALA A 75 -0.83 4.08 8.08
N LEU A 76 -0.42 3.92 6.81
CA LEU A 76 -0.57 2.66 6.06
C LEU A 76 0.20 1.50 6.71
N ALA A 77 1.35 1.76 7.31
CA ALA A 77 2.09 0.74 8.06
C ALA A 77 1.30 0.19 9.26
N VAL A 78 0.32 0.93 9.75
CA VAL A 78 -0.58 0.52 10.83
C VAL A 78 -1.86 -0.13 10.29
N THR A 79 -2.49 0.50 9.31
CA THR A 79 -3.88 0.19 8.88
C THR A 79 -3.95 -0.75 7.68
N LEU A 80 -2.85 -0.93 6.95
CA LEU A 80 -2.76 -1.79 5.76
C LEU A 80 -1.54 -2.73 5.85
N PRO A 81 -1.44 -3.59 6.88
CA PRO A 81 -0.21 -4.36 7.17
C PRO A 81 0.20 -5.31 6.04
N ARG A 82 -0.72 -5.69 5.15
CA ARG A 82 -0.45 -6.55 3.98
C ARG A 82 0.38 -5.89 2.88
N ALA A 83 0.39 -4.54 2.82
CA ALA A 83 1.03 -3.79 1.74
C ALA A 83 1.81 -2.57 2.22
N GLY A 84 1.45 -1.98 3.37
CA GLY A 84 2.18 -0.91 4.04
C GLY A 84 2.72 -1.43 5.37
N ASN A 85 4.04 -1.38 5.58
CA ASN A 85 4.64 -1.77 6.86
C ASN A 85 6.05 -1.19 6.99
N LEU A 86 6.56 -1.13 8.24
CA LEU A 86 7.91 -0.65 8.50
C LEU A 86 8.98 -1.59 7.94
N GLY A 87 8.66 -2.89 7.84
CA GLY A 87 9.53 -3.92 7.28
C GLY A 87 9.58 -3.99 5.76
N GLY A 88 8.82 -3.13 5.08
CA GLY A 88 8.73 -3.11 3.63
C GLY A 88 9.69 -2.14 2.95
N GLY A 89 9.35 -1.81 1.71
CA GLY A 89 10.05 -0.84 0.88
C GLY A 89 9.12 -0.24 -0.16
N GLY A 90 9.62 0.67 -0.98
CA GLY A 90 8.79 1.32 -1.98
C GLY A 90 9.56 2.34 -2.81
N PHE A 91 8.79 3.21 -3.43
CA PHE A 91 9.27 4.27 -4.29
C PHE A 91 8.45 5.53 -4.08
N VAL A 92 9.04 6.70 -4.30
CA VAL A 92 8.33 7.96 -4.31
C VAL A 92 8.79 8.83 -5.48
N LEU A 93 7.83 9.50 -6.13
CA LEU A 93 8.06 10.56 -7.08
C LEU A 93 7.47 11.85 -6.52
N ILE A 94 8.26 12.90 -6.48
CA ILE A 94 7.86 14.21 -6.00
C ILE A 94 8.05 15.20 -7.14
N TYR A 95 6.96 15.82 -7.60
CA TYR A 95 7.02 16.88 -8.59
C TYR A 95 6.94 18.24 -7.90
N ASP A 96 7.97 19.03 -8.08
CA ASP A 96 8.04 20.43 -7.65
C ASP A 96 7.64 21.32 -8.83
N LYS A 97 6.45 21.88 -8.77
CA LYS A 97 5.91 22.73 -9.85
C LYS A 97 6.70 24.04 -10.01
N GLU A 98 7.26 24.59 -8.94
CA GLU A 98 7.98 25.87 -9.00
C GLU A 98 9.32 25.71 -9.72
N LYS A 99 9.96 24.56 -9.56
CA LYS A 99 11.23 24.22 -10.21
C LYS A 99 11.07 23.48 -11.54
N ASP A 100 9.85 23.02 -11.86
CA ASP A 100 9.56 22.05 -12.94
C ASP A 100 10.49 20.82 -12.86
N ASP A 101 10.71 20.33 -11.66
CA ASP A 101 11.65 19.24 -11.37
C ASP A 101 10.96 18.05 -10.71
N VAL A 102 11.54 16.85 -10.90
CA VAL A 102 11.04 15.60 -10.33
C VAL A 102 12.13 14.91 -9.55
N THR A 103 11.92 14.79 -8.26
CA THR A 103 12.72 13.94 -7.39
C THR A 103 12.16 12.53 -7.36
N SER A 104 13.02 11.55 -7.56
CA SER A 104 12.68 10.11 -7.50
C SER A 104 13.55 9.43 -6.46
N ILE A 105 12.92 8.81 -5.46
CA ILE A 105 13.60 8.10 -4.37
C ILE A 105 13.22 6.62 -4.43
N ASP A 106 14.23 5.77 -4.51
CA ASP A 106 14.14 4.32 -4.42
C ASP A 106 14.51 3.88 -3.00
N TYR A 107 13.51 3.40 -2.27
CA TYR A 107 13.68 2.78 -0.96
C TYR A 107 13.20 1.32 -0.97
N ARG A 108 13.38 0.66 -2.11
CA ARG A 108 13.14 -0.78 -2.22
C ARG A 108 13.95 -1.52 -1.17
N SER A 109 13.35 -2.52 -0.55
CA SER A 109 14.08 -3.40 0.37
C SER A 109 15.25 -4.08 -0.34
N ALA A 110 16.36 -4.27 0.36
CA ALA A 110 17.59 -4.83 -0.17
C ALA A 110 17.82 -6.27 0.34
N ALA A 111 18.43 -7.11 -0.48
CA ALA A 111 18.86 -8.41 -0.02
C ALA A 111 19.94 -8.27 1.06
N PRO A 112 19.94 -9.08 2.14
CA PRO A 112 21.06 -9.18 3.06
C PRO A 112 22.35 -9.56 2.33
N LYS A 113 23.51 -9.11 2.81
CA LYS A 113 24.81 -9.34 2.17
C LYS A 113 25.16 -10.83 2.01
N SER A 114 24.66 -11.68 2.92
CA SER A 114 24.86 -13.12 2.89
C SER A 114 23.88 -13.87 1.97
N ALA A 115 22.92 -13.19 1.36
CA ALA A 115 21.96 -13.81 0.43
C ALA A 115 22.66 -14.20 -0.88
N THR A 116 22.57 -15.47 -1.25
CA THR A 116 23.10 -16.01 -2.51
C THR A 116 21.98 -16.65 -3.33
N SER A 117 22.15 -16.73 -4.65
CA SER A 117 21.17 -17.36 -5.55
C SER A 117 20.87 -18.81 -5.18
N ASP A 118 21.85 -19.53 -4.66
CA ASP A 118 21.74 -20.97 -4.38
C ASP A 118 20.78 -21.28 -3.22
N LEU A 119 20.56 -20.32 -2.33
CA LEU A 119 19.61 -20.44 -1.22
C LEU A 119 18.16 -20.59 -1.69
N PHE A 120 17.84 -20.16 -2.91
CA PHE A 120 16.48 -20.05 -3.42
C PHE A 120 16.15 -21.03 -4.56
N VAL A 121 17.11 -21.87 -4.95
CA VAL A 121 16.97 -22.80 -6.09
C VAL A 121 16.32 -24.14 -5.71
N GLN A 122 16.35 -24.51 -4.42
CA GLN A 122 16.03 -25.87 -4.01
C GLN A 122 14.55 -26.12 -3.67
N ASP A 123 13.77 -25.09 -3.31
CA ASP A 123 12.37 -25.25 -2.91
C ASP A 123 11.58 -23.94 -3.09
N ASP A 124 10.55 -23.96 -3.94
CA ASP A 124 9.66 -22.83 -4.17
C ASP A 124 8.92 -22.36 -2.90
N SER A 125 8.72 -23.22 -1.92
CA SER A 125 8.07 -22.86 -0.65
C SER A 125 8.95 -21.95 0.20
N VAL A 126 10.25 -22.14 0.19
CA VAL A 126 11.25 -21.35 0.91
C VAL A 126 11.32 -19.92 0.39
N VAL A 127 10.94 -19.69 -0.87
CA VAL A 127 11.00 -18.37 -1.55
C VAL A 127 9.85 -17.45 -1.16
N ARG A 128 8.85 -17.95 -0.44
CA ARG A 128 7.60 -17.20 -0.20
C ARG A 128 7.35 -16.83 1.25
N PHE A 129 7.82 -17.63 2.19
CA PHE A 129 7.47 -17.52 3.60
C PHE A 129 8.66 -17.76 4.51
N GLY A 130 8.62 -17.17 5.71
CA GLY A 130 9.62 -17.35 6.74
C GLY A 130 10.71 -16.28 6.77
N HIS A 131 11.64 -16.41 7.72
CA HIS A 131 12.67 -15.40 7.96
C HIS A 131 13.76 -15.35 6.89
N LEU A 132 13.99 -16.46 6.18
CA LEU A 132 15.03 -16.56 5.14
C LEU A 132 14.78 -15.60 3.95
N VAL A 133 13.52 -15.34 3.62
CA VAL A 133 13.14 -14.49 2.47
C VAL A 133 12.97 -13.02 2.83
N ASN A 134 13.16 -12.66 4.10
CA ASN A 134 13.04 -11.29 4.52
C ASN A 134 14.19 -10.45 3.97
N ALA A 135 13.85 -9.30 3.45
CA ALA A 135 14.81 -8.32 2.95
C ALA A 135 15.00 -7.18 3.97
N VAL A 136 16.16 -6.53 3.91
CA VAL A 136 16.46 -5.35 4.72
C VAL A 136 15.44 -4.26 4.40
N PRO A 137 14.69 -3.75 5.39
CA PRO A 137 13.57 -2.83 5.14
C PRO A 137 14.04 -1.45 4.70
N GLY A 138 13.29 -0.84 3.78
CA GLY A 138 13.58 0.49 3.23
C GLY A 138 12.56 1.57 3.59
N SER A 139 11.34 1.19 4.02
CA SER A 139 10.23 2.14 4.20
C SER A 139 10.57 3.32 5.09
N VAL A 140 11.18 3.08 6.23
CA VAL A 140 11.53 4.16 7.17
C VAL A 140 12.56 5.11 6.56
N ALA A 141 13.64 4.58 5.94
CA ALA A 141 14.67 5.39 5.31
C ALA A 141 14.10 6.25 4.16
N GLY A 142 13.25 5.66 3.31
CA GLY A 142 12.69 6.37 2.17
C GLY A 142 11.73 7.50 2.58
N LEU A 143 10.82 7.23 3.51
CA LEU A 143 9.89 8.23 4.01
C LEU A 143 10.63 9.37 4.73
N LEU A 144 11.63 9.04 5.55
CA LEU A 144 12.42 10.05 6.26
C LEU A 144 13.34 10.84 5.31
N LYS A 145 13.87 10.21 4.25
CA LYS A 145 14.62 10.92 3.22
C LYS A 145 13.76 11.93 2.47
N ALA A 146 12.56 11.51 2.06
CA ALA A 146 11.60 12.43 1.44
C ALA A 146 11.26 13.61 2.38
N HIS A 147 11.01 13.32 3.65
CA HIS A 147 10.75 14.35 4.67
C HIS A 147 11.94 15.29 4.87
N GLN A 148 13.15 14.77 5.01
CA GLN A 148 14.36 15.57 5.23
C GLN A 148 14.62 16.57 4.10
N ASP A 149 14.36 16.16 2.85
CA ASP A 149 14.71 16.94 1.67
C ASP A 149 13.58 17.91 1.22
N HIS A 150 12.32 17.55 1.52
CA HIS A 150 11.15 18.27 1.00
C HIS A 150 10.05 18.54 2.04
N GLY A 151 10.16 18.00 3.25
CA GLY A 151 9.20 18.24 4.33
C GLY A 151 9.37 19.61 4.97
N THR A 152 8.31 20.09 5.60
CA THR A 152 8.27 21.40 6.26
C THR A 152 7.84 21.32 7.72
N MET A 153 7.17 20.23 8.12
CA MET A 153 6.67 20.04 9.48
C MET A 153 7.62 19.15 10.31
N PRO A 154 7.58 19.27 11.66
CA PRO A 154 8.32 18.38 12.53
C PRO A 154 7.90 16.91 12.33
N LEU A 155 8.88 16.00 12.24
CA LEU A 155 8.63 14.56 12.07
C LEU A 155 7.67 13.98 13.13
N ALA A 156 7.77 14.46 14.37
CA ALA A 156 6.90 14.01 15.45
C ALA A 156 5.41 14.27 15.18
N ASP A 157 5.10 15.38 14.51
CA ASP A 157 3.73 15.73 14.16
C ASP A 157 3.20 14.83 13.03
N LEU A 158 4.06 14.47 12.07
CA LEU A 158 3.71 13.59 10.94
C LEU A 158 3.43 12.15 11.39
N LEU A 159 4.16 11.65 12.38
CA LEU A 159 3.96 10.30 12.91
C LEU A 159 2.81 10.20 13.92
N MET A 160 2.35 11.32 14.48
CA MET A 160 1.32 11.32 15.53
C MET A 160 0.00 10.63 15.10
N PRO A 161 -0.54 10.83 13.90
CA PRO A 161 -1.72 10.10 13.44
C PRO A 161 -1.52 8.58 13.46
N ALA A 162 -0.40 8.09 12.92
CA ALA A 162 -0.06 6.67 12.92
C ALA A 162 0.13 6.11 14.34
N ILE A 163 0.78 6.86 15.23
CA ILE A 163 0.96 6.47 16.63
C ILE A 163 -0.40 6.32 17.34
N ARG A 164 -1.34 7.27 17.11
CA ARG A 164 -2.70 7.19 17.67
C ARG A 164 -3.44 5.95 17.13
N LEU A 165 -3.43 5.73 15.82
CA LEU A 165 -4.06 4.57 15.19
C LEU A 165 -3.52 3.24 15.75
N ALA A 166 -2.21 3.15 15.95
CA ALA A 166 -1.59 1.94 16.50
C ALA A 166 -1.89 1.74 17.99
N ARG A 167 -1.86 2.82 18.79
CA ARG A 167 -2.07 2.79 20.25
C ARG A 167 -3.54 2.60 20.63
N ASP A 168 -4.40 3.45 20.08
CA ASP A 168 -5.82 3.53 20.44
C ASP A 168 -6.65 2.53 19.65
N GLY A 169 -6.14 2.12 18.48
CA GLY A 169 -6.75 1.16 17.57
C GLY A 169 -7.61 1.81 16.49
N PHE A 170 -7.99 1.00 15.53
CA PHE A 170 -8.92 1.35 14.45
C PHE A 170 -9.90 0.18 14.23
N GLU A 171 -11.01 0.46 13.58
CA GLU A 171 -12.02 -0.56 13.28
C GLU A 171 -11.50 -1.53 12.20
N VAL A 172 -11.59 -2.83 12.47
CA VAL A 172 -11.23 -3.88 11.51
C VAL A 172 -12.17 -3.83 10.31
N THR A 173 -11.60 -3.58 9.13
CA THR A 173 -12.34 -3.56 7.88
C THR A 173 -12.58 -4.96 7.33
N HIS A 174 -13.55 -5.07 6.42
CA HIS A 174 -13.76 -6.31 5.66
C HIS A 174 -12.49 -6.71 4.87
N ASP A 175 -11.78 -5.74 4.29
CA ASP A 175 -10.55 -5.99 3.52
C ASP A 175 -9.47 -6.64 4.41
N LEU A 176 -9.24 -6.10 5.62
CA LEU A 176 -8.25 -6.66 6.53
C LEU A 176 -8.62 -8.09 6.97
N ASN A 177 -9.87 -8.32 7.37
CA ASN A 177 -10.34 -9.64 7.76
C ASN A 177 -10.24 -10.65 6.60
N TYR A 178 -10.67 -10.25 5.39
CA TYR A 178 -10.59 -11.09 4.17
C TYR A 178 -9.15 -11.50 3.85
N VAL A 179 -8.20 -10.58 3.93
CA VAL A 179 -6.78 -10.88 3.66
C VAL A 179 -6.19 -11.80 4.71
N LEU A 180 -6.58 -11.65 5.97
CA LEU A 180 -6.16 -12.56 7.04
C LEU A 180 -6.73 -13.96 6.84
N GLU A 181 -7.98 -14.10 6.39
CA GLU A 181 -8.54 -15.41 6.05
C GLU A 181 -7.81 -16.04 4.85
N TRP A 182 -7.53 -15.25 3.80
CA TRP A 182 -6.80 -15.72 2.63
C TRP A 182 -5.37 -16.16 2.96
N GLY A 183 -4.66 -15.43 3.82
CA GLY A 183 -3.28 -15.72 4.24
C GLY A 183 -3.15 -16.63 5.45
N LYS A 184 -4.24 -17.19 5.96
CA LYS A 184 -4.35 -17.87 7.26
C LYS A 184 -3.29 -18.95 7.47
N GLU A 185 -3.12 -19.83 6.50
CA GLU A 185 -2.17 -20.95 6.61
C GLU A 185 -0.74 -20.48 6.89
N SER A 186 -0.28 -19.49 6.12
CA SER A 186 1.06 -18.92 6.27
C SER A 186 1.23 -18.13 7.56
N MET A 187 0.20 -17.36 7.95
CA MET A 187 0.24 -16.54 9.15
C MET A 187 0.20 -17.37 10.43
N LEU A 188 -0.52 -18.49 10.44
CA LEU A 188 -0.59 -19.41 11.59
C LEU A 188 0.71 -20.19 11.83
N SER A 189 1.59 -20.29 10.85
CA SER A 189 2.90 -20.92 11.01
C SER A 189 3.89 -20.05 11.82
N ASN A 190 3.61 -18.77 12.00
CA ASN A 190 4.42 -17.84 12.80
C ASN A 190 3.66 -17.43 14.07
N GLU A 191 4.20 -17.75 15.23
CA GLU A 191 3.55 -17.54 16.52
C GLU A 191 3.24 -16.05 16.78
N ALA A 192 4.14 -15.14 16.44
CA ALA A 192 3.94 -13.71 16.64
C ALA A 192 2.79 -13.17 15.77
N SER A 193 2.70 -13.63 14.52
CA SER A 193 1.62 -13.31 13.60
C SER A 193 0.29 -13.90 14.09
N TYR A 194 0.29 -15.16 14.51
CA TYR A 194 -0.88 -15.81 15.08
C TYR A 194 -1.43 -15.03 16.28
N ASN A 195 -0.59 -14.78 17.26
CA ASN A 195 -0.97 -14.09 18.50
C ASN A 195 -1.46 -12.66 18.26
N LYS A 196 -1.07 -12.06 17.12
CA LYS A 196 -1.43 -10.68 16.79
C LYS A 196 -2.73 -10.58 16.00
N PHE A 197 -2.95 -11.45 15.04
CA PHE A 197 -3.97 -11.28 14.02
C PHE A 197 -5.12 -12.30 14.12
N TYR A 198 -5.02 -13.29 15.01
CA TYR A 198 -6.02 -14.35 15.14
C TYR A 198 -6.47 -14.55 16.59
N SER A 199 -7.67 -15.06 16.74
CA SER A 199 -8.20 -15.51 18.03
C SER A 199 -7.59 -16.85 18.45
N THR A 200 -7.84 -17.27 19.68
CA THR A 200 -7.48 -18.61 20.18
C THR A 200 -8.09 -19.73 19.36
N ASN A 201 -9.20 -19.50 18.67
CA ASN A 201 -9.85 -20.45 17.77
C ASN A 201 -9.25 -20.41 16.35
N LYS A 202 -8.19 -19.65 16.12
CA LYS A 202 -7.55 -19.45 14.81
C LYS A 202 -8.45 -18.71 13.80
N ASP A 203 -9.42 -17.95 14.26
CA ASP A 203 -10.20 -17.07 13.40
C ASP A 203 -9.50 -15.70 13.29
N PRO A 204 -9.53 -15.05 12.12
CA PRO A 204 -9.04 -13.67 11.98
C PRO A 204 -9.74 -12.72 12.96
N ILE A 205 -9.08 -11.64 13.32
CA ILE A 205 -9.69 -10.56 14.11
C ILE A 205 -11.04 -10.17 13.48
N GLU A 206 -12.04 -10.00 14.33
CA GLU A 206 -13.44 -9.81 13.92
C GLU A 206 -13.65 -8.45 13.23
N ILE A 207 -14.42 -8.43 12.14
CA ILE A 207 -14.85 -7.22 11.45
C ILE A 207 -15.58 -6.31 12.43
N LYS A 208 -15.31 -5.00 12.37
CA LYS A 208 -15.80 -3.94 13.27
C LYS A 208 -15.27 -4.01 14.71
N SER A 209 -14.44 -4.98 15.05
CA SER A 209 -13.70 -4.93 16.31
C SER A 209 -12.60 -3.86 16.27
N THR A 210 -12.11 -3.44 17.44
CA THR A 210 -11.00 -2.50 17.53
C THR A 210 -9.66 -3.22 17.54
N PHE A 211 -8.84 -3.00 16.52
CA PHE A 211 -7.51 -3.59 16.42
C PHE A 211 -6.43 -2.63 16.91
N LYS A 212 -5.70 -3.03 17.96
CA LYS A 212 -4.62 -2.24 18.57
C LYS A 212 -3.26 -2.91 18.36
N GLN A 213 -2.23 -2.07 18.15
CA GLN A 213 -0.85 -2.51 17.90
C GLN A 213 0.13 -1.73 18.82
N PRO A 214 0.10 -1.97 20.15
CA PRO A 214 0.87 -1.17 21.11
C PRO A 214 2.39 -1.24 20.89
N ASN A 215 2.93 -2.38 20.44
CA ASN A 215 4.34 -2.50 20.12
C ASN A 215 4.73 -1.67 18.89
N LEU A 216 3.87 -1.66 17.86
CA LEU A 216 4.08 -0.80 16.69
C LEU A 216 3.97 0.68 17.07
N ALA A 217 3.03 1.05 17.95
CA ALA A 217 2.94 2.42 18.48
C ALA A 217 4.23 2.84 19.19
N LYS A 218 4.84 1.94 19.99
CA LYS A 218 6.15 2.18 20.64
C LYS A 218 7.24 2.40 19.58
N SER A 219 7.34 1.55 18.56
CA SER A 219 8.33 1.68 17.50
C SER A 219 8.18 2.99 16.73
N LEU A 220 6.95 3.35 16.35
CA LEU A 220 6.65 4.64 15.69
C LEU A 220 6.99 5.84 16.57
N PHE A 221 6.71 5.76 17.88
CA PHE A 221 7.08 6.80 18.82
C PHE A 221 8.61 6.95 18.93
N MET A 222 9.37 5.87 18.97
CA MET A 222 10.84 5.91 18.97
C MET A 222 11.36 6.57 17.68
N ILE A 223 10.84 6.18 16.50
CA ILE A 223 11.19 6.80 15.22
C ILE A 223 10.85 8.29 15.21
N SER A 224 9.70 8.70 15.78
CA SER A 224 9.30 10.11 15.83
C SER A 224 10.26 10.99 16.66
N LYS A 225 11.04 10.39 17.56
CA LYS A 225 11.99 11.08 18.44
C LYS A 225 13.41 11.12 17.90
N THR A 226 13.85 10.07 17.26
CA THR A 226 15.27 9.89 16.88
C THR A 226 15.47 9.65 15.39
N GLY A 227 14.40 9.67 14.60
CA GLY A 227 14.47 9.47 13.16
C GLY A 227 14.88 8.06 12.76
N ALA A 228 15.69 7.95 11.70
CA ALA A 228 16.14 6.68 11.14
C ALA A 228 17.11 5.90 12.06
N ASP A 229 17.84 6.60 12.92
CA ASP A 229 18.91 5.99 13.72
C ASP A 229 18.41 4.85 14.59
N VAL A 230 17.28 5.02 15.27
CA VAL A 230 16.72 3.96 16.13
C VAL A 230 16.33 2.71 15.34
N PHE A 231 15.95 2.91 14.06
CA PHE A 231 15.48 1.83 13.20
C PHE A 231 16.61 1.10 12.49
N TYR A 232 17.70 1.78 12.09
CA TYR A 232 18.77 1.20 11.30
C TYR A 232 20.05 0.90 12.10
N SER A 233 20.31 1.60 13.20
CA SER A 233 21.52 1.38 14.05
C SER A 233 21.22 1.24 15.52
N GLY A 234 20.00 1.53 15.95
CA GLY A 234 19.58 1.52 17.34
C GLY A 234 18.88 0.24 17.78
N GLU A 235 17.93 0.41 18.69
CA GLU A 235 17.25 -0.70 19.39
C GLU A 235 16.38 -1.53 18.43
N ILE A 236 15.68 -0.88 17.47
CA ILE A 236 14.82 -1.59 16.51
C ILE A 236 15.70 -2.45 15.56
N ALA A 237 16.84 -1.94 15.10
CA ALA A 237 17.76 -2.72 14.27
C ALA A 237 18.25 -3.99 14.98
N LYS A 238 18.55 -3.88 16.28
CA LYS A 238 18.95 -5.04 17.08
C LYS A 238 17.84 -6.08 17.18
N TRP A 239 16.61 -5.66 17.46
CA TRP A 239 15.46 -6.58 17.53
C TRP A 239 15.22 -7.30 16.20
N ILE A 240 15.28 -6.57 15.07
CA ILE A 240 15.11 -7.18 13.74
C ILE A 240 16.22 -8.20 13.46
N SER A 241 17.49 -7.85 13.74
CA SER A 241 18.62 -8.73 13.50
C SER A 241 18.58 -9.98 14.40
N GLU A 242 18.32 -9.81 15.69
CA GLU A 242 18.21 -10.91 16.65
C GLU A 242 17.10 -11.88 16.28
N GLU A 243 15.89 -11.36 15.97
CA GLU A 243 14.75 -12.18 15.54
C GLU A 243 15.03 -12.90 14.22
N SER A 244 15.62 -12.20 13.24
CA SER A 244 15.98 -12.78 11.95
C SER A 244 16.94 -13.96 12.13
N LEU A 245 18.05 -13.76 12.82
CA LEU A 245 19.09 -14.77 12.99
C LEU A 245 18.62 -15.96 13.87
N ALA A 246 17.82 -15.69 14.90
CA ALA A 246 17.27 -16.74 15.78
C ALA A 246 16.32 -17.70 15.04
N ASN A 247 15.69 -17.23 13.94
CA ASN A 247 14.72 -18.00 13.17
C ASN A 247 15.22 -18.38 11.76
N GLY A 248 16.53 -18.42 11.54
CA GLY A 248 17.13 -18.85 10.27
C GLY A 248 17.07 -17.82 9.15
N GLY A 249 16.81 -16.56 9.47
CA GLY A 249 16.91 -15.45 8.52
C GLY A 249 18.35 -14.95 8.34
N LEU A 250 18.55 -14.00 7.45
CA LEU A 250 19.87 -13.54 7.03
C LEU A 250 20.17 -12.09 7.44
N ILE A 251 19.18 -11.33 7.93
CA ILE A 251 19.36 -9.91 8.24
C ILE A 251 20.23 -9.74 9.47
N THR A 252 21.41 -9.15 9.29
CA THR A 252 22.35 -8.81 10.35
C THR A 252 22.21 -7.32 10.75
N LEU A 253 22.81 -6.94 11.89
CA LEU A 253 22.89 -5.53 12.27
C LEU A 253 23.72 -4.72 11.26
N GLU A 254 24.71 -5.33 10.62
CA GLU A 254 25.50 -4.69 9.57
C GLU A 254 24.65 -4.41 8.32
N ASP A 255 23.76 -5.34 7.93
CA ASP A 255 22.83 -5.13 6.83
C ASP A 255 21.89 -3.95 7.12
N MET A 256 21.35 -3.89 8.34
CA MET A 256 20.52 -2.77 8.77
C MET A 256 21.27 -1.44 8.71
N THR A 257 22.44 -1.36 9.32
CA THR A 257 23.23 -0.11 9.40
C THR A 257 23.76 0.37 8.06
N SER A 258 23.94 -0.51 7.08
CA SER A 258 24.43 -0.17 5.75
C SER A 258 23.30 0.17 4.74
N TYR A 259 22.04 0.06 5.16
CA TYR A 259 20.92 0.37 4.27
C TYR A 259 20.80 1.87 4.00
N GLU A 260 20.60 2.22 2.75
CA GLU A 260 20.41 3.60 2.29
C GLU A 260 19.34 3.66 1.18
N ALA A 261 18.38 4.59 1.33
CA ALA A 261 17.47 4.96 0.25
C ALA A 261 18.19 5.81 -0.81
N LYS A 262 17.96 5.52 -2.10
CA LYS A 262 18.76 6.09 -3.21
C LYS A 262 17.91 7.00 -4.09
N TYR A 263 18.52 8.09 -4.55
CA TYR A 263 17.96 8.82 -5.68
C TYR A 263 18.13 8.01 -6.97
N ARG A 264 17.14 8.13 -7.85
CA ARG A 264 17.17 7.56 -9.19
C ARG A 264 16.72 8.59 -10.20
N GLU A 265 17.30 8.56 -11.40
CA GLU A 265 16.77 9.32 -12.51
C GLU A 265 15.42 8.73 -12.91
N PRO A 266 14.32 9.52 -12.93
CA PRO A 266 13.04 9.04 -13.38
C PRO A 266 13.07 8.72 -14.89
N ILE A 267 12.23 7.78 -15.33
CA ILE A 267 12.05 7.55 -16.76
C ILE A 267 10.96 8.47 -17.31
N VAL A 268 11.19 9.01 -18.50
CA VAL A 268 10.34 10.04 -19.11
C VAL A 268 10.00 9.67 -20.54
N THR A 269 8.73 9.85 -20.92
CA THR A 269 8.27 9.79 -22.32
C THR A 269 7.22 10.88 -22.58
N SER A 270 6.73 10.96 -23.82
CA SER A 270 5.59 11.80 -24.17
C SER A 270 4.47 10.95 -24.75
N TYR A 271 3.22 11.26 -24.40
CA TYR A 271 2.06 10.60 -24.95
C TYR A 271 0.95 11.62 -25.20
N ARG A 272 0.49 11.72 -26.44
CA ARG A 272 -0.58 12.66 -26.86
C ARG A 272 -0.33 14.12 -26.44
N GLY A 273 0.93 14.57 -26.43
CA GLY A 273 1.33 15.91 -26.02
C GLY A 273 1.56 16.09 -24.51
N TYR A 274 1.39 15.05 -23.70
CA TYR A 274 1.66 15.07 -22.27
C TYR A 274 3.03 14.45 -21.97
N LYS A 275 3.76 15.07 -21.05
CA LYS A 275 4.98 14.50 -20.44
C LYS A 275 4.56 13.44 -19.43
N ILE A 276 5.01 12.21 -19.61
CA ILE A 276 4.78 11.09 -18.70
C ILE A 276 6.07 10.79 -17.96
N ILE A 277 6.01 10.83 -16.64
CA ILE A 277 7.16 10.59 -15.77
C ILE A 277 6.83 9.41 -14.87
N SER A 278 7.73 8.48 -14.73
CA SER A 278 7.54 7.31 -13.88
C SER A 278 8.85 6.86 -13.23
N MET A 279 8.70 5.94 -12.27
CA MET A 279 9.85 5.35 -11.58
C MET A 279 10.67 4.46 -12.52
N ALA A 280 11.98 4.61 -12.47
CA ALA A 280 12.94 3.75 -13.15
C ALA A 280 12.97 2.32 -12.55
N PRO A 281 13.55 1.32 -13.22
CA PRO A 281 13.90 0.05 -12.59
C PRO A 281 14.75 0.28 -11.30
N ALA A 282 14.50 -0.45 -10.23
CA ALA A 282 13.80 -1.76 -10.04
C ALA A 282 12.25 -1.75 -10.05
N ALA A 283 11.57 -0.61 -10.31
CA ALA A 283 10.12 -0.59 -10.49
C ALA A 283 9.78 -0.99 -11.93
N SER A 284 9.15 -2.15 -12.14
CA SER A 284 8.74 -2.62 -13.47
C SER A 284 7.58 -1.82 -14.06
N GLY A 285 6.70 -1.28 -13.21
CA GLY A 285 5.48 -0.60 -13.64
C GLY A 285 5.71 0.62 -14.53
N GLY A 286 6.75 1.40 -14.25
CA GLY A 286 7.13 2.54 -15.10
C GLY A 286 7.53 2.11 -16.50
N LEU A 287 8.38 1.11 -16.63
CA LEU A 287 8.82 0.60 -17.93
C LEU A 287 7.64 0.04 -18.74
N VAL A 288 6.78 -0.76 -18.10
CA VAL A 288 5.58 -1.31 -18.75
C VAL A 288 4.64 -0.20 -19.20
N LEU A 289 4.42 0.82 -18.36
CA LEU A 289 3.60 1.97 -18.74
C LEU A 289 4.13 2.68 -19.98
N LEU A 290 5.43 2.99 -20.01
CA LEU A 290 6.04 3.69 -21.13
C LEU A 290 5.99 2.86 -22.42
N GLN A 291 6.22 1.55 -22.34
CA GLN A 291 6.11 0.64 -23.50
C GLN A 291 4.65 0.53 -24.01
N THR A 292 3.67 0.57 -23.10
CA THR A 292 2.25 0.48 -23.49
C THR A 292 1.76 1.75 -24.18
N LEU A 293 2.32 2.91 -23.82
CA LEU A 293 1.92 4.22 -24.37
C LEU A 293 2.64 4.56 -25.69
N ASN A 294 3.75 3.89 -26.01
CA ASN A 294 4.47 4.04 -27.26
C ASN A 294 4.09 2.93 -28.26
#